data_9dd44135620fc580c4302ec6435668f0
#
_entry.id   9dd44135620fc580c4302ec6435668f0
#
_cell.length_a   1.000
_cell.length_b   1.000
_cell.length_c   1.000
_cell.angle_alpha   90.00
_cell.angle_beta   90.00
_cell.angle_gamma   90.00
#
_symmetry.space_group_name_H-M   'P 1'
#
loop_
_entity.id
_entity.type
_entity.pdbx_description
1 polymer ?
#
loop_
_entity_poly.entity_id
_entity_poly.type
_entity_poly.pdbx_seq_one_letter_code
_entity_poly.pdbx_strand_id
1 'polypeptide(L)'
;VFTTATAAYHRGEPEDPLAWPVSLDVALKEWSSVVDALSAGRQILLLRKGGILEQSVKDRFSITHNEFLFFPTYLHQSRGELKPEVHFEPAATEPDQVRLTAAGVVTDIIRIESRPQIDRLDDRHIWTPSLIDMRFNYKPQNPLYLVLVRAYRLHEPVTLANTPAFAGCKSWVPVGHPIATGDATAVLDDVKFEHQRQTILERLGSE
;
A
#
# COMPACT_ATOMS: atom_id res chain seq x y z
N VAL A 1 1.49 59.43 22.07
CA VAL A 1 2.35 58.20 22.18
C VAL A 1 1.48 57.04 21.73
N PHE A 2 1.61 56.62 20.46
CA PHE A 2 0.90 55.46 19.91
C PHE A 2 1.87 54.29 19.90
N THR A 3 1.58 53.25 20.68
CA THR A 3 2.31 52.00 20.70
C THR A 3 1.72 51.08 19.64
N THR A 4 2.43 50.86 18.56
CA THR A 4 2.13 49.88 17.52
C THR A 4 2.53 48.48 18.01
N ALA A 5 1.52 47.65 18.27
CA ALA A 5 1.76 46.22 18.54
C ALA A 5 2.03 45.53 17.19
N THR A 6 3.27 45.08 16.99
CA THR A 6 3.65 44.28 15.85
C THR A 6 3.23 42.82 16.17
N ALA A 7 2.19 42.34 15.48
CA ALA A 7 1.82 40.93 15.51
C ALA A 7 2.89 40.13 14.77
N ALA A 8 3.63 39.32 15.52
CA ALA A 8 4.56 38.36 14.97
C ALA A 8 3.75 37.24 14.28
N TYR A 9 3.79 37.20 12.95
CA TYR A 9 3.27 36.09 12.16
C TYR A 9 4.24 34.91 12.31
N HIS A 10 3.90 33.94 13.16
CA HIS A 10 4.60 32.67 13.17
C HIS A 10 4.33 31.97 11.83
N ARG A 11 5.29 32.04 10.91
CA ARG A 11 5.37 31.10 9.81
C ARG A 11 5.66 29.75 10.46
N GLY A 12 4.71 28.81 10.37
CA GLY A 12 4.97 27.41 10.65
C GLY A 12 6.20 26.99 9.84
N GLU A 13 7.12 26.28 10.48
CA GLU A 13 8.22 25.64 9.77
C GLU A 13 7.62 24.77 8.65
N PRO A 14 8.26 24.67 7.45
CA PRO A 14 7.79 23.77 6.41
C PRO A 14 7.78 22.35 6.99
N GLU A 15 6.60 21.73 7.03
CA GLU A 15 6.49 20.33 7.40
C GLU A 15 7.47 19.55 6.53
N ASP A 16 8.31 18.74 7.15
CA ASP A 16 9.24 17.86 6.44
C ASP A 16 8.38 16.93 5.55
N PRO A 17 8.48 17.03 4.21
CA PRO A 17 7.67 16.21 3.32
C PRO A 17 7.92 14.70 3.47
N LEU A 18 8.88 14.30 4.30
CA LEU A 18 9.21 12.93 4.66
C LEU A 18 8.78 12.56 6.09
N ALA A 19 8.17 13.50 6.83
CA ALA A 19 7.68 13.20 8.18
C ALA A 19 6.51 12.22 8.11
N TRP A 20 6.66 11.08 8.78
CA TRP A 20 5.61 10.08 8.91
C TRP A 20 4.39 10.68 9.64
N PRO A 21 3.14 10.50 9.13
CA PRO A 21 1.96 11.15 9.70
C PRO A 21 1.65 10.65 11.11
N VAL A 22 1.23 11.57 11.97
CA VAL A 22 0.86 11.27 13.37
C VAL A 22 -0.44 10.47 13.47
N SER A 23 -1.30 10.54 12.45
CA SER A 23 -2.54 9.76 12.36
C SER A 23 -2.99 9.61 10.92
N LEU A 24 -3.75 8.52 10.65
CA LEU A 24 -4.36 8.21 9.35
C LEU A 24 -5.83 7.84 9.54
N ASP A 25 -6.69 8.25 8.61
CA ASP A 25 -8.13 7.98 8.62
C ASP A 25 -8.64 7.24 7.38
N VAL A 26 -7.71 6.87 6.48
CA VAL A 26 -7.98 6.13 5.25
C VAL A 26 -7.18 4.82 5.23
N ALA A 27 -7.78 3.77 4.68
CA ALA A 27 -7.12 2.49 4.53
C ALA A 27 -7.22 1.96 3.09
N LEU A 28 -6.16 1.31 2.63
CA LEU A 28 -6.10 0.56 1.38
C LEU A 28 -6.49 -0.89 1.63
N LYS A 29 -7.54 -1.35 0.94
CA LYS A 29 -7.93 -2.77 0.97
C LYS A 29 -6.92 -3.60 0.17
N GLU A 30 -6.39 -4.62 0.81
CA GLU A 30 -5.46 -5.56 0.21
C GLU A 30 -5.66 -6.96 0.79
N TRP A 31 -5.29 -8.01 0.07
CA TRP A 31 -5.33 -9.37 0.60
C TRP A 31 -4.55 -9.49 1.90
N SER A 32 -5.11 -10.21 2.87
CA SER A 32 -4.45 -10.41 4.17
C SER A 32 -3.05 -11.01 4.02
N SER A 33 -2.88 -11.97 3.11
CA SER A 33 -1.57 -12.56 2.79
C SER A 33 -0.54 -11.55 2.25
N VAL A 34 -0.99 -10.55 1.49
CA VAL A 34 -0.13 -9.46 1.00
C VAL A 34 0.21 -8.50 2.14
N VAL A 35 -0.78 -8.15 2.98
CA VAL A 35 -0.54 -7.32 4.17
C VAL A 35 0.46 -8.00 5.11
N ASP A 36 0.35 -9.32 5.31
CA ASP A 36 1.29 -10.10 6.12
C ASP A 36 2.69 -10.13 5.50
N ALA A 37 2.80 -10.24 4.18
CA ALA A 37 4.09 -10.22 3.49
C ALA A 37 4.78 -8.85 3.60
N LEU A 38 4.01 -7.74 3.46
CA LEU A 38 4.49 -6.37 3.66
C LEU A 38 4.91 -6.15 5.12
N SER A 39 4.09 -6.56 6.08
CA SER A 39 4.34 -6.42 7.52
C SER A 39 5.51 -7.27 8.02
N ALA A 40 5.89 -8.30 7.26
CA ALA A 40 7.07 -9.14 7.52
C ALA A 40 8.32 -8.71 6.74
N GLY A 41 8.22 -7.68 5.89
CA GLY A 41 9.32 -7.23 5.03
C GLY A 41 9.71 -8.21 3.91
N ARG A 42 8.87 -9.20 3.63
CA ARG A 42 9.10 -10.19 2.57
C ARG A 42 8.86 -9.64 1.18
N GLN A 43 8.01 -8.61 1.07
CA GLN A 43 7.85 -7.82 -0.14
C GLN A 43 7.62 -6.35 0.21
N ILE A 44 7.88 -5.46 -0.75
CA ILE A 44 7.64 -4.02 -0.64
C ILE A 44 6.80 -3.50 -1.79
N LEU A 45 6.14 -4.38 -2.53
CA LEU A 45 5.43 -4.02 -3.76
C LEU A 45 3.98 -4.50 -3.74
N LEU A 46 3.12 -3.71 -4.40
CA LEU A 46 1.73 -4.04 -4.72
C LEU A 46 1.55 -4.08 -6.23
N LEU A 47 0.64 -4.92 -6.71
CA LEU A 47 0.29 -5.00 -8.13
C LEU A 47 -1.15 -4.51 -8.31
N ARG A 48 -1.33 -3.40 -9.05
CA ARG A 48 -2.62 -2.71 -9.18
C ARG A 48 -3.00 -2.48 -10.64
N LYS A 49 -4.28 -2.72 -10.95
CA LYS A 49 -4.86 -2.51 -12.26
C LYS A 49 -6.05 -1.54 -12.16
N GLY A 50 -5.77 -0.29 -11.84
CA GLY A 50 -6.76 0.73 -11.51
C GLY A 50 -7.22 0.69 -10.05
N GLY A 51 -8.20 1.50 -9.70
CA GLY A 51 -8.85 1.52 -8.38
C GLY A 51 -8.10 2.26 -7.26
N ILE A 52 -6.83 2.59 -7.42
CA ILE A 52 -6.06 3.40 -6.47
C ILE A 52 -5.55 4.70 -7.10
N LEU A 53 -5.71 4.84 -8.40
CA LEU A 53 -5.23 5.97 -9.17
C LEU A 53 -6.40 6.82 -9.63
N GLU A 54 -6.35 8.12 -9.40
CA GLU A 54 -7.24 9.06 -10.08
C GLU A 54 -6.73 9.31 -11.49
N GLN A 55 -7.63 9.32 -12.47
CA GLN A 55 -7.33 9.82 -13.79
C GLN A 55 -7.23 11.34 -13.73
N SER A 56 -6.08 11.87 -13.37
CA SER A 56 -5.83 13.28 -13.55
C SER A 56 -5.33 13.56 -14.97
N VAL A 57 -5.85 14.64 -15.51
CA VAL A 57 -5.60 15.18 -16.83
C VAL A 57 -4.11 15.08 -17.21
N LYS A 58 -3.84 14.42 -18.37
CA LYS A 58 -2.52 14.29 -19.02
C LYS A 58 -1.52 13.33 -18.37
N ASP A 59 -1.70 12.01 -18.59
CA ASP A 59 -0.66 10.95 -18.52
C ASP A 59 0.21 10.86 -17.25
N ARG A 60 -0.15 11.54 -16.18
CA ARG A 60 0.48 11.39 -14.87
C ARG A 60 -0.50 10.76 -13.90
N PHE A 61 -0.23 9.52 -13.56
CA PHE A 61 -0.96 8.82 -12.51
C PHE A 61 -0.59 9.41 -11.16
N SER A 62 -1.59 9.88 -10.41
CA SER A 62 -1.46 10.19 -8.99
C SER A 62 -2.22 9.14 -8.20
N ILE A 63 -1.63 8.70 -7.10
CA ILE A 63 -2.34 7.89 -6.12
C ILE A 63 -3.21 8.83 -5.27
N THR A 64 -4.42 8.40 -4.93
CA THR A 64 -5.37 9.25 -4.16
C THR A 64 -4.83 9.57 -2.75
N HIS A 65 -4.13 8.61 -2.15
CA HIS A 65 -3.53 8.74 -0.83
C HIS A 65 -2.12 8.14 -0.84
N ASN A 66 -1.10 8.94 -0.51
CA ASN A 66 0.28 8.47 -0.44
C ASN A 66 0.55 7.68 0.84
N GLU A 67 -0.10 8.05 1.94
CA GLU A 67 -0.02 7.38 3.24
C GLU A 67 -1.38 6.79 3.59
N PHE A 68 -1.39 5.57 4.11
CA PHE A 68 -2.62 4.84 4.42
C PHE A 68 -2.38 3.69 5.38
N LEU A 69 -3.46 3.28 6.05
CA LEU A 69 -3.52 2.03 6.78
C LEU A 69 -3.74 0.86 5.81
N PHE A 70 -3.26 -0.34 6.12
CA PHE A 70 -3.64 -1.53 5.40
C PHE A 70 -4.92 -2.13 5.99
N PHE A 71 -5.93 -2.33 5.12
CA PHE A 71 -7.18 -3.02 5.48
C PHE A 71 -7.14 -4.43 4.89
N PRO A 72 -6.83 -5.47 5.69
CA PRO A 72 -6.75 -6.84 5.19
C PRO A 72 -8.14 -7.35 4.77
N THR A 73 -8.19 -7.98 3.59
CA THR A 73 -9.36 -8.69 3.09
C THR A 73 -9.05 -10.17 2.95
N TYR A 74 -10.04 -11.01 3.16
CA TYR A 74 -9.86 -12.46 3.26
C TYR A 74 -10.53 -13.22 2.11
N LEU A 75 -11.52 -12.63 1.47
CA LEU A 75 -12.16 -13.22 0.30
C LEU A 75 -11.27 -13.18 -0.95
N HIS A 76 -11.55 -14.09 -1.87
CA HIS A 76 -10.89 -14.18 -3.20
C HIS A 76 -9.39 -14.49 -3.17
N GLN A 77 -8.87 -14.96 -2.04
CA GLN A 77 -7.53 -15.51 -1.95
C GLN A 77 -7.61 -17.02 -2.18
N SER A 78 -6.90 -17.55 -3.15
CA SER A 78 -6.84 -18.99 -3.38
C SER A 78 -5.40 -19.51 -3.33
N ARG A 79 -5.26 -20.81 -3.02
CA ARG A 79 -3.94 -21.45 -2.98
C ARG A 79 -3.26 -21.48 -4.35
N GLY A 80 -4.03 -21.45 -5.44
CA GLY A 80 -3.48 -21.40 -6.80
C GLY A 80 -2.91 -20.03 -7.18
N GLU A 81 -3.22 -18.99 -6.40
CA GLU A 81 -2.83 -17.61 -6.67
C GLU A 81 -1.60 -17.16 -5.85
N LEU A 82 -1.28 -17.90 -4.79
CA LEU A 82 -0.17 -17.63 -3.90
C LEU A 82 0.87 -18.75 -3.97
N LYS A 83 2.14 -18.40 -3.83
CA LYS A 83 3.25 -19.36 -3.82
C LYS A 83 3.10 -20.36 -2.68
N PRO A 84 3.59 -21.59 -2.83
CA PRO A 84 3.39 -22.66 -1.85
C PRO A 84 3.87 -22.34 -0.43
N GLU A 85 4.90 -21.52 -0.30
CA GLU A 85 5.47 -21.10 0.98
C GLU A 85 4.63 -20.04 1.72
N VAL A 86 3.57 -19.50 1.07
CA VAL A 86 2.67 -18.53 1.69
C VAL A 86 1.60 -19.24 2.49
N HIS A 87 1.63 -19.07 3.79
CA HIS A 87 0.60 -19.60 4.68
C HIS A 87 -0.53 -18.61 4.83
N PHE A 88 -1.75 -19.03 4.55
CA PHE A 88 -2.97 -18.29 4.79
C PHE A 88 -4.13 -19.28 4.95
N GLU A 89 -5.17 -18.88 5.65
CA GLU A 89 -6.39 -19.66 5.77
C GLU A 89 -7.45 -19.10 4.80
N PRO A 90 -7.90 -19.93 3.81
CA PRO A 90 -8.98 -19.51 2.93
C PRO A 90 -10.26 -19.23 3.73
N ALA A 91 -10.85 -18.07 3.50
CA ALA A 91 -12.09 -17.67 4.16
C ALA A 91 -13.28 -17.71 3.19
N ALA A 92 -14.40 -18.24 3.63
CA ALA A 92 -15.65 -18.24 2.87
C ALA A 92 -16.39 -16.90 3.01
N THR A 93 -16.13 -16.16 4.09
CA THR A 93 -16.71 -14.84 4.38
C THR A 93 -15.65 -13.91 4.92
N GLU A 94 -15.86 -12.62 4.76
CA GLU A 94 -15.06 -11.65 5.51
C GLU A 94 -15.40 -11.75 7.01
N PRO A 95 -14.43 -11.57 7.90
CA PRO A 95 -14.67 -11.63 9.35
C PRO A 95 -15.51 -10.43 9.82
N ASP A 96 -16.22 -10.58 10.93
CA ASP A 96 -17.02 -9.52 11.55
C ASP A 96 -16.16 -8.36 12.08
N GLN A 97 -14.89 -8.63 12.31
CA GLN A 97 -13.92 -7.64 12.76
C GLN A 97 -12.66 -7.71 11.91
N VAL A 98 -12.10 -6.55 11.59
CA VAL A 98 -10.83 -6.42 10.87
C VAL A 98 -9.82 -5.76 11.77
N ARG A 99 -8.64 -6.36 11.86
CA ARG A 99 -7.52 -5.83 12.66
C ARG A 99 -6.52 -5.13 11.76
N LEU A 100 -6.35 -3.83 11.96
CA LEU A 100 -5.34 -3.02 11.29
C LEU A 100 -4.06 -3.08 12.11
N THR A 101 -3.00 -3.59 11.53
CA THR A 101 -1.70 -3.80 12.20
C THR A 101 -0.58 -3.00 11.59
N ALA A 102 -0.80 -2.46 10.40
CA ALA A 102 0.24 -1.80 9.63
C ALA A 102 -0.33 -0.67 8.77
N ALA A 103 0.58 0.21 8.40
CA ALA A 103 0.36 1.32 7.51
C ALA A 103 1.46 1.35 6.43
N GLY A 104 1.29 2.15 5.40
CA GLY A 104 2.27 2.26 4.32
C GLY A 104 2.34 3.64 3.74
N VAL A 105 3.50 3.96 3.17
CA VAL A 105 3.71 5.13 2.32
C VAL A 105 4.20 4.68 0.95
N VAL A 106 3.61 5.27 -0.10
CA VAL A 106 4.03 5.01 -1.48
C VAL A 106 5.33 5.71 -1.76
N THR A 107 6.31 4.97 -2.27
CA THR A 107 7.59 5.54 -2.71
C THR A 107 7.73 5.63 -4.21
N ASP A 108 7.14 4.66 -4.94
CA ASP A 108 7.24 4.62 -6.41
C ASP A 108 5.97 4.04 -7.02
N ILE A 109 5.63 4.54 -8.21
CA ILE A 109 4.55 4.02 -9.04
C ILE A 109 5.12 3.78 -10.43
N ILE A 110 5.15 2.52 -10.86
CA ILE A 110 5.79 2.10 -12.09
C ILE A 110 4.75 1.42 -12.97
N ARG A 111 4.57 1.92 -14.17
CA ARG A 111 3.75 1.26 -15.17
C ARG A 111 4.48 0.04 -15.72
N ILE A 112 3.80 -1.10 -15.72
CA ILE A 112 4.34 -2.35 -16.26
C ILE A 112 3.80 -2.52 -17.69
N GLU A 113 4.71 -2.54 -18.62
CA GLU A 113 4.39 -2.60 -20.05
C GLU A 113 4.31 -4.04 -20.57
N SER A 114 5.02 -4.97 -19.90
CA SER A 114 5.12 -6.34 -20.38
C SER A 114 5.22 -7.36 -19.24
N ARG A 115 4.78 -8.59 -19.53
CA ARG A 115 4.86 -9.71 -18.59
C ARG A 115 6.30 -10.02 -18.14
N PRO A 116 7.32 -10.02 -19.02
CA PRO A 116 8.71 -10.28 -18.61
C PRO A 116 9.28 -9.30 -17.57
N GLN A 117 8.75 -8.06 -17.50
CA GLN A 117 9.18 -7.13 -16.45
C GLN A 117 8.83 -7.65 -15.05
N ILE A 118 7.64 -8.24 -14.87
CA ILE A 118 7.25 -8.83 -13.59
C ILE A 118 8.00 -10.14 -13.33
N ASP A 119 8.29 -10.94 -14.36
CA ASP A 119 9.03 -12.20 -14.21
C ASP A 119 10.41 -12.00 -13.58
N ARG A 120 11.06 -10.86 -13.87
CA ARG A 120 12.33 -10.48 -13.24
C ARG A 120 12.22 -10.23 -11.73
N LEU A 121 11.01 -10.09 -11.21
CA LEU A 121 10.70 -9.83 -9.81
C LEU A 121 10.09 -11.04 -9.09
N ASP A 122 10.14 -12.24 -9.70
CA ASP A 122 9.45 -13.41 -9.15
C ASP A 122 9.87 -13.71 -7.70
N ASP A 123 11.13 -13.51 -7.35
CA ASP A 123 11.67 -13.69 -5.99
C ASP A 123 11.31 -12.54 -5.02
N ARG A 124 10.57 -11.52 -5.46
CA ARG A 124 10.23 -10.30 -4.70
C ARG A 124 8.76 -10.19 -4.31
N HIS A 125 7.95 -11.19 -4.66
CA HIS A 125 6.52 -11.19 -4.35
C HIS A 125 6.00 -12.60 -4.07
N ILE A 126 4.81 -12.65 -3.45
CA ILE A 126 4.18 -13.89 -3.00
C ILE A 126 3.22 -14.52 -4.02
N TRP A 127 3.02 -13.92 -5.18
CA TRP A 127 2.04 -14.38 -6.18
C TRP A 127 2.60 -15.44 -7.11
N THR A 128 1.73 -16.35 -7.56
CA THR A 128 2.07 -17.31 -8.61
C THR A 128 2.08 -16.64 -10.00
N PRO A 129 2.79 -17.24 -10.98
CA PRO A 129 2.70 -16.81 -12.38
C PRO A 129 1.27 -16.77 -12.90
N SER A 130 0.42 -17.70 -12.49
CA SER A 130 -1.00 -17.77 -12.86
C SER A 130 -1.79 -16.51 -12.41
N LEU A 131 -1.56 -16.03 -11.18
CA LEU A 131 -2.18 -14.77 -10.74
C LEU A 131 -1.68 -13.58 -11.57
N ILE A 132 -0.39 -13.53 -11.84
CA ILE A 132 0.20 -12.46 -12.64
C ILE A 132 -0.44 -12.43 -14.03
N ASP A 133 -0.56 -13.60 -14.69
CA ASP A 133 -1.22 -13.71 -16.00
C ASP A 133 -2.68 -13.26 -15.95
N MET A 134 -3.42 -13.68 -14.92
CA MET A 134 -4.79 -13.22 -14.71
C MET A 134 -4.85 -11.70 -14.56
N ARG A 135 -3.94 -11.09 -13.82
CA ARG A 135 -3.88 -9.62 -13.66
C ARG A 135 -3.59 -8.90 -14.96
N PHE A 136 -2.70 -9.42 -15.80
CA PHE A 136 -2.44 -8.85 -17.13
C PHE A 136 -3.68 -8.93 -18.04
N ASN A 137 -4.35 -10.07 -18.04
CA ASN A 137 -5.50 -10.33 -18.93
C ASN A 137 -6.81 -9.69 -18.45
N TYR A 138 -6.92 -9.34 -17.16
CA TYR A 138 -8.09 -8.64 -16.63
C TYR A 138 -8.13 -7.20 -17.14
N LYS A 139 -9.19 -6.82 -17.87
CA LYS A 139 -9.35 -5.49 -18.48
C LYS A 139 -8.03 -5.04 -19.15
N PRO A 140 -7.63 -5.68 -20.26
CA PRO A 140 -6.31 -5.48 -20.87
C PRO A 140 -6.06 -4.03 -21.33
N GLN A 141 -7.14 -3.25 -21.57
CA GLN A 141 -7.07 -1.83 -21.90
C GLN A 141 -6.59 -0.95 -20.72
N ASN A 142 -6.67 -1.45 -19.51
CA ASN A 142 -6.19 -0.71 -18.33
C ASN A 142 -4.72 -1.09 -18.05
N PRO A 143 -3.85 -0.12 -17.81
CA PRO A 143 -2.46 -0.39 -17.48
C PRO A 143 -2.34 -1.11 -16.14
N LEU A 144 -1.31 -1.94 -16.02
CA LEU A 144 -0.89 -2.57 -14.77
C LEU A 144 0.18 -1.71 -14.13
N TYR A 145 0.07 -1.48 -12.83
CA TYR A 145 1.04 -0.71 -12.05
C TYR A 145 1.65 -1.56 -10.95
N LEU A 146 2.95 -1.43 -10.82
CA LEU A 146 3.69 -1.82 -9.64
C LEU A 146 3.80 -0.59 -8.74
N VAL A 147 3.38 -0.72 -7.48
CA VAL A 147 3.45 0.35 -6.48
C VAL A 147 4.40 -0.12 -5.39
N LEU A 148 5.53 0.58 -5.21
CA LEU A 148 6.43 0.30 -4.10
C LEU A 148 5.93 1.04 -2.85
N VAL A 149 5.91 0.33 -1.74
CA VAL A 149 5.36 0.81 -0.49
C VAL A 149 6.32 0.51 0.65
N ARG A 150 6.69 1.54 1.39
CA ARG A 150 7.38 1.37 2.66
C ARG A 150 6.33 1.10 3.75
N ALA A 151 6.41 -0.07 4.35
CA ALA A 151 5.47 -0.51 5.39
C ALA A 151 5.96 -0.16 6.79
N TYR A 152 5.01 0.20 7.65
CA TYR A 152 5.20 0.52 9.06
C TYR A 152 4.27 -0.33 9.91
N ARG A 153 4.76 -0.86 11.01
CA ARG A 153 3.96 -1.60 11.99
C ARG A 153 3.42 -0.64 13.03
N LEU A 154 2.11 -0.67 13.24
CA LEU A 154 1.48 0.09 14.31
C LEU A 154 1.94 -0.45 15.67
N HIS A 155 2.25 0.46 16.58
CA HIS A 155 2.55 0.09 17.97
C HIS A 155 1.31 -0.52 18.64
N GLU A 156 0.17 0.13 18.46
CA GLU A 156 -1.13 -0.35 18.93
C GLU A 156 -2.03 -0.73 17.74
N PRO A 157 -2.18 -2.02 17.44
CA PRO A 157 -3.12 -2.47 16.42
C PRO A 157 -4.56 -2.11 16.78
N VAL A 158 -5.33 -1.67 15.78
CA VAL A 158 -6.73 -1.26 15.95
C VAL A 158 -7.67 -2.29 15.35
N THR A 159 -8.70 -2.67 16.11
CA THR A 159 -9.74 -3.58 15.61
C THR A 159 -10.99 -2.77 15.28
N LEU A 160 -11.47 -2.91 14.05
CA LEU A 160 -12.69 -2.27 13.55
C LEU A 160 -13.79 -3.30 13.33
N ALA A 161 -15.04 -2.94 13.61
CA ALA A 161 -16.18 -3.72 13.15
C ALA A 161 -16.24 -3.69 11.62
N ASN A 162 -16.34 -4.85 10.97
CA ASN A 162 -16.41 -4.94 9.51
C ASN A 162 -17.84 -4.66 9.04
N THR A 163 -18.17 -3.42 8.89
CA THR A 163 -19.52 -2.95 8.55
C THR A 163 -19.76 -2.97 7.04
N PRO A 164 -21.02 -2.90 6.58
CA PRO A 164 -21.36 -2.76 5.17
C PRO A 164 -20.70 -1.54 4.47
N ALA A 165 -20.28 -0.52 5.22
CA ALA A 165 -19.55 0.63 4.68
C ALA A 165 -18.21 0.23 4.05
N PHE A 166 -17.59 -0.85 4.53
CA PHE A 166 -16.35 -1.41 4.00
C PHE A 166 -16.57 -2.45 2.89
N ALA A 167 -17.83 -2.82 2.61
CA ALA A 167 -18.15 -3.84 1.61
C ALA A 167 -17.86 -3.38 0.17
N GLY A 168 -17.75 -4.36 -0.73
CA GLY A 168 -17.58 -4.15 -2.18
C GLY A 168 -16.14 -3.96 -2.63
N CYS A 169 -15.98 -3.81 -3.95
CA CYS A 169 -14.68 -3.73 -4.64
C CYS A 169 -14.09 -2.31 -4.61
N LYS A 170 -14.09 -1.66 -3.45
CA LYS A 170 -13.43 -0.37 -3.24
C LYS A 170 -11.98 -0.62 -2.87
N SER A 171 -11.04 0.14 -3.44
CA SER A 171 -9.65 0.11 -3.01
C SER A 171 -9.43 0.91 -1.73
N TRP A 172 -10.05 2.08 -1.65
CA TRP A 172 -9.94 2.98 -0.51
C TRP A 172 -11.18 2.94 0.37
N VAL A 173 -10.99 2.88 1.67
CA VAL A 173 -12.06 2.93 2.66
C VAL A 173 -11.71 3.91 3.79
N PRO A 174 -12.62 4.85 4.12
CA PRO A 174 -12.45 5.68 5.30
C PRO A 174 -12.66 4.82 6.54
N VAL A 175 -11.78 4.93 7.54
CA VAL A 175 -11.89 4.13 8.78
C VAL A 175 -12.79 4.80 9.83
N GLY A 176 -13.32 5.99 9.51
CA GLY A 176 -14.33 6.68 10.31
C GLY A 176 -13.79 7.60 11.40
N HIS A 177 -12.55 7.43 11.81
CA HIS A 177 -11.85 8.32 12.75
C HIS A 177 -10.33 8.18 12.54
N PRO A 178 -9.54 9.21 12.90
CA PRO A 178 -8.10 9.14 12.83
C PRO A 178 -7.55 8.05 13.77
N ILE A 179 -6.66 7.21 13.24
CA ILE A 179 -5.92 6.18 13.98
C ILE A 179 -4.50 6.70 14.18
N ALA A 180 -4.02 6.69 15.43
CA ALA A 180 -2.67 7.13 15.75
C ALA A 180 -1.63 6.25 15.05
N THR A 181 -0.67 6.90 14.39
CA THR A 181 0.40 6.23 13.64
C THR A 181 1.77 6.83 13.94
N GLY A 182 1.85 7.92 14.67
CA GLY A 182 3.09 8.68 14.88
C GLY A 182 4.23 7.89 15.53
N ASP A 183 3.92 6.82 16.25
CA ASP A 183 4.88 5.89 16.88
C ASP A 183 5.09 4.58 16.08
N ALA A 184 4.50 4.48 14.89
CA ALA A 184 4.67 3.29 14.06
C ALA A 184 6.12 3.09 13.64
N THR A 185 6.56 1.83 13.67
CA THR A 185 7.95 1.46 13.39
C THR A 185 8.08 0.91 11.98
N ALA A 186 9.06 1.39 11.21
CA ALA A 186 9.36 0.86 9.89
C ALA A 186 9.63 -0.65 9.95
N VAL A 187 9.00 -1.42 9.07
CA VAL A 187 9.16 -2.88 8.99
C VAL A 187 10.58 -3.26 8.56
N LEU A 188 11.12 -2.51 7.62
CA LEU A 188 12.53 -2.59 7.18
C LEU A 188 13.23 -1.30 7.58
N ASP A 189 14.45 -1.40 8.05
CA ASP A 189 15.32 -0.23 8.22
C ASP A 189 15.60 0.44 6.85
N ASP A 190 16.10 1.67 6.88
CA ASP A 190 16.32 2.48 5.68
C ASP A 190 17.23 1.78 4.67
N VAL A 191 18.29 1.15 5.16
CA VAL A 191 19.28 0.48 4.30
C VAL A 191 18.67 -0.72 3.58
N LYS A 192 17.93 -1.56 4.32
CA LYS A 192 17.26 -2.74 3.73
C LYS A 192 16.15 -2.36 2.79
N PHE A 193 15.34 -1.36 3.15
CA PHE A 193 14.27 -0.88 2.28
C PHE A 193 14.84 -0.34 0.97
N GLU A 194 15.81 0.57 1.06
CA GLU A 194 16.40 1.19 -0.14
C GLU A 194 17.13 0.16 -1.01
N HIS A 195 17.82 -0.81 -0.42
CA HIS A 195 18.44 -1.91 -1.17
C HIS A 195 17.39 -2.73 -1.95
N GLN A 196 16.27 -3.09 -1.32
CA GLN A 196 15.20 -3.81 -2.02
C GLN A 196 14.57 -2.95 -3.12
N ARG A 197 14.32 -1.69 -2.83
CA ARG A 197 13.76 -0.72 -3.77
C ARG A 197 14.65 -0.57 -5.00
N GLN A 198 15.94 -0.30 -4.82
CA GLN A 198 16.90 -0.17 -5.91
C GLN A 198 17.00 -1.46 -6.74
N THR A 199 17.08 -2.63 -6.10
CA THR A 199 17.09 -3.91 -6.79
C THR A 199 15.87 -4.08 -7.71
N ILE A 200 14.67 -3.68 -7.26
CA ILE A 200 13.45 -3.74 -8.06
C ILE A 200 13.54 -2.77 -9.25
N LEU A 201 13.93 -1.52 -9.01
CA LEU A 201 14.05 -0.51 -10.05
C LEU A 201 15.07 -0.89 -11.13
N GLU A 202 16.22 -1.41 -10.73
CA GLU A 202 17.26 -1.90 -11.66
C GLU A 202 16.75 -3.03 -12.53
N ARG A 203 16.08 -4.03 -11.95
CA ARG A 203 15.53 -5.17 -12.70
C ARG A 203 14.41 -4.77 -13.66
N LEU A 204 13.64 -3.72 -13.33
CA LEU A 204 12.62 -3.18 -14.23
C LEU A 204 13.20 -2.34 -15.35
N GLY A 205 14.30 -1.62 -15.11
CA GLY A 205 15.01 -0.79 -16.10
C GLY A 205 15.99 -1.56 -16.99
N SER A 206 16.30 -2.83 -16.67
CA SER A 206 17.17 -3.68 -17.51
C SER A 206 16.40 -4.18 -18.72
N GLU A 207 16.81 -3.78 -19.92
CA GLU A 207 16.33 -4.32 -21.20
C GLU A 207 16.90 -5.73 -21.48
#